data_3902f39f0f969f404d567accf24a2537
#
_entry.id   3902f39f0f969f404d567accf24a2537
#
_cell.length_a   1.000
_cell.length_b   1.000
_cell.length_c   1.000
_cell.angle_alpha   90.00
_cell.angle_beta   90.00
_cell.angle_gamma   90.00
#
_symmetry.space_group_name_H-M   'P 1'
#
loop_
_entity.id
_entity.type
_entity.pdbx_description
1 polymer ?
#
loop_
_entity_poly.entity_id
_entity_poly.type
_entity_poly.pdbx_seq_one_letter_code
_entity_poly.pdbx_strand_id
1 'polypeptide(L)'
;MKFRDIINENGVMWDKVCKIPEFAALEETPQSTRWHQEGNVLIHTKLVVMNMLRALSCVKTTDKSYYLTMMAAALCHDLGKAVTTRWDEEKNDYTCPHHGYEGEKIVRRLFFDEDIRIREKVCYMVRWHMTMHHLLEKTEDEQRKTYTRLSYGLMDIWSLYTLGKTDALSSINEESLDRCFIDNKFNKMYSVVFDFTYSKFNKVFKLDVDDKLSYLNNINRPADNPRSFNVTLMIGVAGAGKDTWISEHLPDDIMLSRDNIRTEIGIKGEKPFGTKEQEKEVTKIFNERLQECCKNHKNVVINNTNLLRKYRSEFVKTVLPFNPSITFVYVEPNEMGDCAKRRDGQIKKEIVDGMWDRLDFPDNSECDKLLIVKQDKDGNTVTTEI
;
A
#
# COMPACT_ATOMS: atom_id res chain seq x y z
N MET A 1 15.83 -11.51 0.83
CA MET A 1 15.18 -12.84 0.97
C MET A 1 13.94 -12.90 0.10
N LYS A 2 13.55 -14.10 -0.37
CA LYS A 2 12.34 -14.31 -1.18
C LYS A 2 11.35 -15.24 -0.49
N PHE A 3 10.04 -15.08 -0.78
CA PHE A 3 9.02 -15.96 -0.20
C PHE A 3 9.24 -17.45 -0.52
N ARG A 4 9.75 -17.75 -1.72
CA ARG A 4 10.08 -19.14 -2.12
C ARG A 4 11.17 -19.81 -1.28
N ASP A 5 11.94 -19.04 -0.53
CA ASP A 5 12.97 -19.57 0.37
C ASP A 5 12.35 -20.25 1.60
N ILE A 6 11.09 -19.86 1.94
CA ILE A 6 10.36 -20.28 3.14
C ILE A 6 8.96 -20.85 2.88
N ILE A 7 8.46 -20.81 1.63
CA ILE A 7 7.15 -21.35 1.20
C ILE A 7 7.36 -22.22 -0.04
N ASN A 8 6.80 -23.44 -0.02
CA ASN A 8 6.78 -24.36 -1.16
C ASN A 8 5.34 -24.87 -1.43
N GLU A 9 5.19 -25.85 -2.31
CA GLU A 9 3.89 -26.44 -2.66
C GLU A 9 3.19 -27.17 -1.49
N ASN A 10 3.93 -27.55 -0.46
CA ASN A 10 3.39 -28.20 0.74
C ASN A 10 3.07 -27.22 1.88
N GLY A 11 3.31 -25.93 1.65
CA GLY A 11 3.05 -24.86 2.63
C GLY A 11 4.31 -24.19 3.16
N VAL A 12 4.28 -23.73 4.40
CA VAL A 12 5.34 -22.96 5.06
C VAL A 12 6.39 -23.88 5.68
N MET A 13 7.66 -23.59 5.43
CA MET A 13 8.83 -24.30 5.99
C MET A 13 9.17 -23.74 7.38
N TRP A 14 8.45 -24.16 8.41
CA TRP A 14 8.52 -23.59 9.77
C TRP A 14 9.92 -23.63 10.37
N ASP A 15 10.71 -24.68 10.09
CA ASP A 15 12.11 -24.79 10.57
C ASP A 15 13.01 -23.65 10.07
N LYS A 16 12.66 -23.03 8.93
CA LYS A 16 13.35 -21.86 8.39
C LYS A 16 12.74 -20.58 8.94
N VAL A 17 11.40 -20.49 8.93
CA VAL A 17 10.66 -19.29 9.35
C VAL A 17 10.98 -18.95 10.81
N CYS A 18 10.95 -19.91 11.73
CA CYS A 18 11.24 -19.67 13.15
C CYS A 18 12.68 -19.24 13.44
N LYS A 19 13.60 -19.28 12.46
CA LYS A 19 14.97 -18.75 12.58
C LYS A 19 15.10 -17.30 12.14
N ILE A 20 14.07 -16.74 11.51
CA ILE A 20 14.04 -15.34 11.09
C ILE A 20 13.59 -14.51 12.28
N PRO A 21 14.38 -13.50 12.72
CA PRO A 21 14.10 -12.75 13.95
C PRO A 21 12.69 -12.17 14.04
N GLU A 22 12.16 -11.63 12.93
CA GLU A 22 10.83 -11.01 12.86
C GLU A 22 9.71 -12.03 13.12
N PHE A 23 9.88 -13.27 12.67
CA PHE A 23 8.91 -14.34 12.94
C PHE A 23 9.14 -14.99 14.31
N ALA A 24 10.38 -15.14 14.75
CA ALA A 24 10.70 -15.66 16.08
C ALA A 24 10.10 -14.77 17.19
N ALA A 25 10.11 -13.45 17.00
CA ALA A 25 9.53 -12.49 17.94
C ALA A 25 8.02 -12.72 18.18
N LEU A 26 7.30 -13.35 17.24
CA LEU A 26 5.87 -13.65 17.40
C LEU A 26 5.59 -14.68 18.50
N GLU A 27 6.58 -15.52 18.86
CA GLU A 27 6.45 -16.51 19.93
C GLU A 27 6.34 -15.84 21.31
N GLU A 28 7.06 -14.72 21.49
CA GLU A 28 7.03 -13.95 22.73
C GLU A 28 5.98 -12.83 22.72
N THR A 29 5.23 -12.67 21.61
CA THR A 29 4.23 -11.62 21.47
C THR A 29 2.89 -12.07 22.05
N PRO A 30 2.41 -11.47 23.16
CA PRO A 30 1.14 -11.79 23.75
C PRO A 30 -0.02 -11.25 22.90
N GLN A 31 -1.20 -11.83 23.07
CA GLN A 31 -2.44 -11.40 22.44
C GLN A 31 -3.54 -11.20 23.49
N SER A 32 -4.60 -10.47 23.10
CA SER A 32 -5.83 -10.37 23.87
C SER A 32 -6.43 -11.75 24.11
N THR A 33 -6.55 -12.17 25.35
CA THR A 33 -7.18 -13.45 25.70
C THR A 33 -8.68 -13.47 25.44
N ARG A 34 -9.28 -12.29 25.24
CA ARG A 34 -10.70 -12.17 24.84
C ARG A 34 -10.92 -12.65 23.40
N TRP A 35 -9.94 -12.41 22.51
CA TRP A 35 -10.08 -12.70 21.09
C TRP A 35 -9.19 -13.85 20.61
N HIS A 36 -8.14 -14.20 21.35
CA HIS A 36 -7.12 -15.15 20.98
C HIS A 36 -6.75 -16.08 22.15
N GLN A 37 -7.63 -17.03 22.46
CA GLN A 37 -7.39 -18.02 23.50
C GLN A 37 -6.44 -19.16 23.05
N GLU A 38 -6.09 -19.18 21.75
CA GLU A 38 -5.10 -20.10 21.18
C GLU A 38 -3.67 -19.85 21.67
N GLY A 39 -3.38 -18.68 22.22
CA GLY A 39 -2.08 -18.34 22.81
C GLY A 39 -1.37 -17.16 22.16
N ASN A 40 -0.07 -17.30 21.82
CA ASN A 40 0.74 -16.23 21.26
C ASN A 40 0.48 -16.04 19.74
N VAL A 41 1.05 -14.95 19.18
CA VAL A 41 0.85 -14.59 17.76
C VAL A 41 1.40 -15.68 16.81
N LEU A 42 2.48 -16.38 17.17
CA LEU A 42 3.03 -17.44 16.32
C LEU A 42 2.07 -18.63 16.19
N ILE A 43 1.40 -19.03 17.29
CA ILE A 43 0.39 -20.11 17.26
C ILE A 43 -0.77 -19.70 16.36
N HIS A 44 -1.30 -18.48 16.55
CA HIS A 44 -2.34 -17.92 15.69
C HIS A 44 -1.93 -17.94 14.22
N THR A 45 -0.75 -17.42 13.89
CA THR A 45 -0.21 -17.40 12.52
C THR A 45 -0.14 -18.80 11.91
N LYS A 46 0.27 -19.81 12.68
CA LYS A 46 0.29 -21.21 12.20
C LYS A 46 -1.11 -21.71 11.84
N LEU A 47 -2.12 -21.36 12.64
CA LEU A 47 -3.52 -21.72 12.36
C LEU A 47 -4.05 -21.01 11.10
N VAL A 48 -3.74 -19.72 10.92
CA VAL A 48 -4.13 -18.96 9.72
C VAL A 48 -3.51 -19.54 8.46
N VAL A 49 -2.21 -19.87 8.50
CA VAL A 49 -1.50 -20.53 7.38
C VAL A 49 -2.14 -21.89 7.05
N MET A 50 -2.49 -22.70 8.05
CA MET A 50 -3.14 -23.99 7.84
C MET A 50 -4.53 -23.81 7.20
N ASN A 51 -5.33 -22.86 7.67
CA ASN A 51 -6.65 -22.59 7.11
C ASN A 51 -6.56 -22.01 5.70
N MET A 52 -5.55 -21.16 5.42
CA MET A 52 -5.28 -20.66 4.07
C MET A 52 -4.91 -21.80 3.11
N LEU A 53 -4.06 -22.72 3.52
CA LEU A 53 -3.69 -23.89 2.70
C LEU A 53 -4.93 -24.73 2.35
N ARG A 54 -5.84 -24.94 3.32
CA ARG A 54 -7.11 -25.64 3.10
C ARG A 54 -8.01 -24.90 2.10
N ALA A 55 -8.16 -23.57 2.27
CA ALA A 55 -8.95 -22.75 1.36
C ALA A 55 -8.42 -22.81 -0.07
N LEU A 56 -7.12 -22.69 -0.27
CA LEU A 56 -6.48 -22.78 -1.58
C LEU A 56 -6.59 -24.16 -2.22
N SER A 57 -6.54 -25.21 -1.43
CA SER A 57 -6.75 -26.59 -1.90
C SER A 57 -8.17 -26.83 -2.42
N CYS A 58 -9.19 -26.19 -1.79
CA CYS A 58 -10.57 -26.26 -2.26
C CYS A 58 -10.77 -25.57 -3.60
N VAL A 59 -10.08 -24.46 -3.86
CA VAL A 59 -10.19 -23.69 -5.12
C VAL A 59 -9.41 -24.33 -6.26
N LYS A 60 -8.51 -25.27 -5.97
CA LYS A 60 -7.62 -25.93 -6.94
C LYS A 60 -6.88 -24.96 -7.84
N THR A 61 -6.38 -23.88 -7.27
CA THR A 61 -5.64 -22.87 -8.05
C THR A 61 -4.40 -23.49 -8.69
N THR A 62 -4.22 -23.26 -9.99
CA THR A 62 -3.03 -23.63 -10.76
C THR A 62 -2.04 -22.47 -10.85
N ASP A 63 -2.45 -21.26 -10.45
CA ASP A 63 -1.59 -20.09 -10.44
C ASP A 63 -0.65 -20.11 -9.23
N LYS A 64 0.60 -20.48 -9.50
CA LYS A 64 1.67 -20.55 -8.50
C LYS A 64 1.98 -19.19 -7.87
N SER A 65 1.80 -18.10 -8.62
CA SER A 65 2.03 -16.74 -8.10
C SER A 65 0.94 -16.34 -7.13
N TYR A 66 -0.32 -16.64 -7.46
CA TYR A 66 -1.46 -16.44 -6.56
C TYR A 66 -1.32 -17.26 -5.27
N TYR A 67 -1.01 -18.56 -5.40
CA TYR A 67 -0.76 -19.43 -4.24
C TYR A 67 0.32 -18.85 -3.33
N LEU A 68 1.48 -18.47 -3.89
CA LEU A 68 2.59 -17.89 -3.12
C LEU A 68 2.18 -16.61 -2.42
N THR A 69 1.45 -15.72 -3.11
CA THR A 69 0.96 -14.45 -2.55
C THR A 69 0.03 -14.68 -1.37
N MET A 70 -0.95 -15.59 -1.50
CA MET A 70 -1.93 -15.86 -0.45
C MET A 70 -1.28 -16.53 0.77
N MET A 71 -0.39 -17.50 0.55
CA MET A 71 0.34 -18.16 1.64
C MET A 71 1.28 -17.19 2.36
N ALA A 72 1.97 -16.31 1.62
CA ALA A 72 2.82 -15.28 2.19
C ALA A 72 2.00 -14.24 2.97
N ALA A 73 0.84 -13.83 2.46
CA ALA A 73 -0.06 -12.93 3.17
C ALA A 73 -0.56 -13.54 4.48
N ALA A 74 -0.96 -14.81 4.48
CA ALA A 74 -1.36 -15.54 5.68
C ALA A 74 -0.21 -15.67 6.70
N LEU A 75 1.02 -15.91 6.23
CA LEU A 75 2.21 -16.00 7.08
C LEU A 75 2.59 -14.65 7.72
N CYS A 76 2.39 -13.54 6.98
CA CYS A 76 2.91 -12.23 7.35
C CYS A 76 1.86 -11.30 7.96
N HIS A 77 0.55 -11.64 7.95
CA HIS A 77 -0.55 -10.70 8.26
C HIS A 77 -0.38 -9.99 9.61
N ASP A 78 0.15 -10.69 10.58
CA ASP A 78 0.31 -10.25 11.97
C ASP A 78 1.76 -9.91 12.38
N LEU A 79 2.72 -9.85 11.46
CA LEU A 79 4.12 -9.50 11.78
C LEU A 79 4.26 -8.18 12.54
N GLY A 80 3.40 -7.23 12.28
CA GLY A 80 3.41 -5.94 12.97
C GLY A 80 3.02 -6.02 14.44
N LYS A 81 2.36 -7.09 14.91
CA LYS A 81 2.03 -7.27 16.31
C LYS A 81 3.28 -7.33 17.21
N ALA A 82 4.39 -7.87 16.71
CA ALA A 82 5.64 -7.93 17.47
C ALA A 82 6.17 -6.56 17.93
N VAL A 83 5.85 -5.48 17.20
CA VAL A 83 6.31 -4.12 17.50
C VAL A 83 5.21 -3.18 17.99
N THR A 84 3.93 -3.59 17.88
CA THR A 84 2.80 -2.72 18.25
C THR A 84 2.03 -3.20 19.46
N THR A 85 2.19 -4.47 19.86
CA THR A 85 1.47 -5.02 21.01
C THR A 85 1.92 -4.33 22.31
N ARG A 86 0.93 -3.87 23.07
CA ARG A 86 1.13 -3.24 24.37
C ARG A 86 -0.06 -3.52 25.27
N TRP A 87 0.21 -3.53 26.57
CA TRP A 87 -0.83 -3.59 27.58
C TRP A 87 -1.63 -2.26 27.61
N ASP A 88 -2.92 -2.36 27.65
CA ASP A 88 -3.84 -1.21 27.73
C ASP A 88 -4.55 -1.29 29.09
N GLU A 89 -4.18 -0.42 30.01
CA GLU A 89 -4.71 -0.40 31.39
C GLU A 89 -6.22 -0.14 31.44
N GLU A 90 -6.74 0.71 30.51
CA GLU A 90 -8.16 1.04 30.48
C GLU A 90 -9.01 -0.16 30.04
N LYS A 91 -8.48 -0.97 29.12
CA LYS A 91 -9.16 -2.17 28.62
C LYS A 91 -8.86 -3.40 29.45
N ASN A 92 -7.85 -3.33 30.31
CA ASN A 92 -7.29 -4.46 31.04
C ASN A 92 -6.97 -5.64 30.12
N ASP A 93 -6.34 -5.35 28.96
CA ASP A 93 -6.07 -6.31 27.90
C ASP A 93 -4.93 -5.85 27.00
N TYR A 94 -4.37 -6.75 26.19
CA TYR A 94 -3.40 -6.40 25.16
C TYR A 94 -4.06 -5.80 23.93
N THR A 95 -3.45 -4.75 23.39
CA THR A 95 -3.86 -4.10 22.14
C THR A 95 -2.69 -4.00 21.18
N CYS A 96 -2.97 -4.03 19.88
CA CYS A 96 -1.96 -3.95 18.82
C CYS A 96 -2.39 -2.94 17.74
N PRO A 97 -2.42 -1.62 18.09
CA PRO A 97 -2.88 -0.60 17.15
C PRO A 97 -1.96 -0.51 15.94
N HIS A 98 -2.57 -0.36 14.76
CA HIS A 98 -1.85 -0.17 13.49
C HIS A 98 -0.90 -1.31 13.09
N HIS A 99 -1.05 -2.53 13.64
CA HIS A 99 -0.16 -3.64 13.33
C HIS A 99 -0.10 -3.99 11.82
N GLY A 100 -1.20 -3.85 11.07
CA GLY A 100 -1.18 -4.03 9.62
C GLY A 100 -0.26 -3.02 8.91
N TYR A 101 -0.21 -1.77 9.39
CA TYR A 101 0.68 -0.73 8.87
C TYR A 101 2.15 -1.02 9.16
N GLU A 102 2.47 -1.41 10.39
CA GLU A 102 3.85 -1.77 10.75
C GLU A 102 4.27 -3.10 10.12
N GLY A 103 3.33 -4.07 10.02
CA GLY A 103 3.56 -5.34 9.33
C GLY A 103 3.92 -5.17 7.87
N GLU A 104 3.24 -4.29 7.14
CA GLU A 104 3.56 -3.93 5.76
C GLU A 104 5.01 -3.48 5.60
N LYS A 105 5.51 -2.62 6.49
CA LYS A 105 6.89 -2.12 6.45
C LYS A 105 7.91 -3.23 6.72
N ILE A 106 7.62 -4.10 7.70
CA ILE A 106 8.47 -5.26 8.02
C ILE A 106 8.56 -6.17 6.80
N VAL A 107 7.43 -6.53 6.19
CA VAL A 107 7.39 -7.38 4.99
C VAL A 107 8.19 -6.77 3.85
N ARG A 108 8.00 -5.48 3.56
CA ARG A 108 8.71 -4.79 2.47
C ARG A 108 10.22 -4.83 2.66
N ARG A 109 10.69 -4.61 3.89
CA ARG A 109 12.13 -4.68 4.21
C ARG A 109 12.68 -6.09 4.13
N LEU A 110 12.00 -7.05 4.74
CA LEU A 110 12.44 -8.44 4.85
C LEU A 110 12.51 -9.13 3.48
N PHE A 111 11.57 -8.82 2.60
CA PHE A 111 11.44 -9.41 1.26
C PHE A 111 11.75 -8.42 0.12
N PHE A 112 12.66 -7.48 0.34
CA PHE A 112 12.99 -6.46 -0.66
C PHE A 112 13.49 -7.06 -1.99
N ASP A 113 14.15 -8.24 -1.95
CA ASP A 113 14.65 -8.95 -3.13
C ASP A 113 13.58 -9.78 -3.88
N GLU A 114 12.36 -9.82 -3.36
CA GLU A 114 11.25 -10.49 -4.04
C GLU A 114 10.80 -9.71 -5.28
N ASP A 115 10.13 -10.39 -6.23
CA ASP A 115 9.44 -9.70 -7.31
C ASP A 115 8.50 -8.65 -6.71
N ILE A 116 8.68 -7.40 -7.11
CA ILE A 116 7.95 -6.26 -6.54
C ILE A 116 6.43 -6.44 -6.63
N ARG A 117 5.94 -7.09 -7.70
CA ARG A 117 4.50 -7.34 -7.90
C ARG A 117 3.96 -8.35 -6.89
N ILE A 118 4.76 -9.35 -6.49
CA ILE A 118 4.37 -10.32 -5.45
C ILE A 118 4.50 -9.66 -4.08
N ARG A 119 5.63 -9.03 -3.80
CA ARG A 119 5.89 -8.36 -2.51
C ARG A 119 4.84 -7.32 -2.18
N GLU A 120 4.54 -6.40 -3.11
CA GLU A 120 3.59 -5.33 -2.81
C GLU A 120 2.14 -5.82 -2.72
N LYS A 121 1.78 -6.90 -3.39
CA LYS A 121 0.50 -7.60 -3.15
C LYS A 121 0.41 -8.17 -1.74
N VAL A 122 1.49 -8.79 -1.25
CA VAL A 122 1.55 -9.28 0.14
C VAL A 122 1.49 -8.11 1.12
N CYS A 123 2.29 -7.07 0.92
CA CYS A 123 2.27 -5.84 1.72
C CYS A 123 0.86 -5.23 1.78
N TYR A 124 0.19 -5.14 0.63
CA TYR A 124 -1.18 -4.65 0.52
C TYR A 124 -2.16 -5.50 1.34
N MET A 125 -2.08 -6.82 1.26
CA MET A 125 -2.93 -7.71 2.02
C MET A 125 -2.67 -7.61 3.52
N VAL A 126 -1.41 -7.54 3.95
CA VAL A 126 -1.02 -7.32 5.35
C VAL A 126 -1.56 -5.99 5.86
N ARG A 127 -1.45 -4.92 5.07
CA ARG A 127 -1.98 -3.60 5.41
C ARG A 127 -3.48 -3.59 5.67
N TRP A 128 -4.24 -4.28 4.82
CA TRP A 128 -5.69 -4.17 4.77
C TRP A 128 -6.45 -5.38 5.35
N HIS A 129 -5.76 -6.41 5.91
CA HIS A 129 -6.41 -7.63 6.38
C HIS A 129 -7.53 -7.37 7.40
N MET A 130 -7.33 -6.42 8.32
CA MET A 130 -8.34 -6.05 9.32
C MET A 130 -9.58 -5.37 8.73
N THR A 131 -9.50 -4.87 7.50
CA THR A 131 -10.62 -4.14 6.88
C THR A 131 -11.85 -5.03 6.73
N MET A 132 -11.66 -6.32 6.44
CA MET A 132 -12.77 -7.26 6.31
C MET A 132 -13.48 -7.50 7.64
N HIS A 133 -12.78 -7.48 8.77
CA HIS A 133 -13.37 -7.65 10.09
C HIS A 133 -14.30 -6.49 10.48
N HIS A 134 -14.01 -5.27 10.01
CA HIS A 134 -14.73 -4.04 10.35
C HIS A 134 -15.62 -3.49 9.23
N LEU A 135 -15.71 -4.17 8.08
CA LEU A 135 -16.45 -3.65 6.93
C LEU A 135 -17.94 -3.45 7.25
N LEU A 136 -18.56 -4.42 7.94
CA LEU A 136 -19.99 -4.38 8.25
C LEU A 136 -20.36 -3.38 9.37
N GLU A 137 -19.38 -2.86 10.12
CA GLU A 137 -19.57 -1.87 11.16
C GLU A 137 -19.67 -0.44 10.59
N LYS A 138 -19.30 -0.27 9.32
CA LYS A 138 -19.33 1.01 8.61
C LYS A 138 -20.72 1.35 8.07
N THR A 139 -20.98 2.65 7.88
CA THR A 139 -22.16 3.12 7.15
C THR A 139 -22.12 2.62 5.68
N GLU A 140 -23.27 2.58 5.01
CA GLU A 140 -23.34 2.12 3.61
C GLU A 140 -22.43 2.95 2.69
N ASP A 141 -22.35 4.27 2.87
CA ASP A 141 -21.45 5.14 2.07
C ASP A 141 -19.98 4.84 2.33
N GLU A 142 -19.60 4.63 3.59
CA GLU A 142 -18.22 4.25 3.95
C GLU A 142 -17.87 2.85 3.45
N GLN A 143 -18.81 1.88 3.49
CA GLN A 143 -18.63 0.57 2.90
C GLN A 143 -18.36 0.68 1.40
N ARG A 144 -19.17 1.48 0.68
CA ARG A 144 -19.00 1.71 -0.76
C ARG A 144 -17.65 2.32 -1.09
N LYS A 145 -17.23 3.36 -0.36
CA LYS A 145 -15.92 4.00 -0.54
C LYS A 145 -14.76 3.04 -0.25
N THR A 146 -14.89 2.26 0.84
CA THR A 146 -13.89 1.25 1.20
C THR A 146 -13.79 0.19 0.11
N TYR A 147 -14.94 -0.35 -0.33
CA TYR A 147 -15.01 -1.31 -1.40
C TYR A 147 -14.39 -0.78 -2.69
N THR A 148 -14.80 0.41 -3.13
CA THR A 148 -14.26 1.02 -4.36
C THR A 148 -12.74 1.14 -4.29
N ARG A 149 -12.21 1.61 -3.16
CA ARG A 149 -10.76 1.69 -2.96
C ARG A 149 -10.08 0.33 -3.07
N LEU A 150 -10.62 -0.69 -2.40
CA LEU A 150 -10.04 -2.03 -2.41
C LEU A 150 -10.14 -2.71 -3.78
N SER A 151 -11.20 -2.44 -4.55
CA SER A 151 -11.38 -3.01 -5.90
C SER A 151 -10.36 -2.49 -6.93
N TYR A 152 -9.77 -1.32 -6.67
CA TYR A 152 -8.67 -0.76 -7.47
C TYR A 152 -7.31 -0.94 -6.76
N GLY A 153 -7.26 -1.73 -5.71
CA GLY A 153 -6.01 -2.03 -5.01
C GLY A 153 -5.10 -2.98 -5.78
N LEU A 154 -4.00 -3.36 -5.14
CA LEU A 154 -3.01 -4.26 -5.74
C LEU A 154 -3.47 -5.73 -5.74
N MET A 155 -4.48 -6.05 -4.97
CA MET A 155 -5.05 -7.39 -4.86
C MET A 155 -6.57 -7.30 -4.84
N ASP A 156 -7.25 -8.29 -5.42
CA ASP A 156 -8.70 -8.30 -5.48
C ASP A 156 -9.34 -8.47 -4.09
N ILE A 157 -10.55 -7.98 -3.95
CA ILE A 157 -11.27 -7.97 -2.68
C ILE A 157 -11.61 -9.37 -2.16
N TRP A 158 -11.77 -10.36 -3.06
CA TRP A 158 -12.04 -11.74 -2.67
C TRP A 158 -10.83 -12.38 -1.99
N SER A 159 -9.62 -12.02 -2.41
CA SER A 159 -8.39 -12.42 -1.75
C SER A 159 -8.29 -11.84 -0.33
N LEU A 160 -8.63 -10.56 -0.15
CA LEU A 160 -8.73 -9.94 1.18
C LEU A 160 -9.84 -10.59 2.04
N TYR A 161 -10.99 -10.87 1.45
CA TYR A 161 -12.07 -11.61 2.11
C TYR A 161 -11.60 -12.98 2.58
N THR A 162 -10.90 -13.72 1.72
CA THR A 162 -10.36 -15.05 2.04
C THR A 162 -9.35 -14.98 3.19
N LEU A 163 -8.45 -14.00 3.18
CA LEU A 163 -7.50 -13.79 4.28
C LEU A 163 -8.24 -13.46 5.58
N GLY A 164 -9.15 -12.49 5.57
CA GLY A 164 -9.93 -12.13 6.76
C GLY A 164 -10.78 -13.30 7.30
N LYS A 165 -11.36 -14.13 6.41
CA LYS A 165 -12.11 -15.32 6.83
C LYS A 165 -11.20 -16.37 7.46
N THR A 166 -10.04 -16.65 6.87
CA THR A 166 -9.09 -17.62 7.43
C THR A 166 -8.50 -17.15 8.76
N ASP A 167 -8.27 -15.86 8.92
CA ASP A 167 -7.85 -15.21 10.16
C ASP A 167 -8.93 -15.40 11.25
N ALA A 168 -10.17 -15.00 10.98
CA ALA A 168 -11.29 -15.16 11.92
C ALA A 168 -11.54 -16.61 12.34
N LEU A 169 -11.43 -17.56 11.40
CA LEU A 169 -11.57 -19.00 11.67
C LEU A 169 -10.41 -19.58 12.49
N SER A 170 -9.31 -18.84 12.63
CA SER A 170 -8.11 -19.24 13.37
C SER A 170 -8.07 -18.68 14.77
N SER A 171 -8.86 -17.65 15.06
CA SER A 171 -9.00 -17.07 16.40
C SER A 171 -9.91 -17.97 17.26
N ILE A 172 -9.40 -18.37 18.42
CA ILE A 172 -10.18 -19.18 19.39
C ILE A 172 -10.71 -18.23 20.47
N ASN A 173 -12.01 -18.03 20.51
CA ASN A 173 -12.72 -17.22 21.50
C ASN A 173 -14.15 -17.76 21.70
N GLU A 174 -14.91 -17.18 22.62
CA GLU A 174 -16.29 -17.63 22.88
C GLU A 174 -17.19 -17.53 21.64
N GLU A 175 -16.98 -16.52 20.80
CA GLU A 175 -17.73 -16.34 19.55
C GLU A 175 -17.28 -17.34 18.48
N SER A 176 -16.01 -17.75 18.46
CA SER A 176 -15.46 -18.69 17.47
C SER A 176 -15.79 -20.14 17.78
N LEU A 177 -16.14 -20.45 19.02
CA LEU A 177 -16.69 -21.76 19.40
C LEU A 177 -18.05 -21.97 18.74
N ASP A 178 -18.80 -20.92 18.46
CA ASP A 178 -19.94 -20.95 17.57
C ASP A 178 -19.51 -20.68 16.11
N ARG A 179 -19.06 -21.72 15.40
CA ARG A 179 -18.72 -21.68 13.98
C ARG A 179 -19.83 -21.06 13.12
N CYS A 180 -21.09 -21.20 13.54
CA CYS A 180 -22.24 -20.58 12.89
C CYS A 180 -22.16 -19.05 12.96
N PHE A 181 -21.61 -18.46 14.03
CA PHE A 181 -21.47 -17.02 14.15
C PHE A 181 -20.47 -16.45 13.13
N ILE A 182 -19.28 -17.06 13.01
CA ILE A 182 -18.27 -16.66 12.03
C ILE A 182 -18.81 -16.84 10.62
N ASP A 183 -19.40 -18.00 10.32
CA ASP A 183 -19.97 -18.24 9.00
C ASP A 183 -21.10 -17.26 8.69
N ASN A 184 -21.96 -16.90 9.63
CA ASN A 184 -23.01 -15.90 9.44
C ASN A 184 -22.43 -14.49 9.21
N LYS A 185 -21.41 -14.08 9.97
CA LYS A 185 -20.71 -12.80 9.78
C LYS A 185 -20.10 -12.73 8.38
N PHE A 186 -19.35 -13.77 7.98
CA PHE A 186 -18.72 -13.82 6.66
C PHE A 186 -19.69 -14.06 5.52
N ASN A 187 -20.83 -14.76 5.74
CA ASN A 187 -21.89 -14.86 4.75
C ASN A 187 -22.59 -13.51 4.50
N LYS A 188 -22.83 -12.71 5.56
CA LYS A 188 -23.32 -11.33 5.39
C LYS A 188 -22.31 -10.49 4.63
N MET A 189 -21.03 -10.59 4.96
CA MET A 189 -19.96 -9.90 4.25
C MET A 189 -19.86 -10.38 2.80
N TYR A 190 -19.96 -11.68 2.54
CA TYR A 190 -20.04 -12.24 1.20
C TYR A 190 -21.19 -11.63 0.41
N SER A 191 -22.39 -11.53 0.98
CA SER A 191 -23.51 -10.86 0.32
C SER A 191 -23.22 -9.41 0.02
N VAL A 192 -22.64 -8.66 0.95
CA VAL A 192 -22.25 -7.27 0.74
C VAL A 192 -21.23 -7.15 -0.39
N VAL A 193 -20.15 -7.94 -0.34
CA VAL A 193 -19.11 -7.95 -1.39
C VAL A 193 -19.68 -8.40 -2.72
N PHE A 194 -20.57 -9.42 -2.72
CA PHE A 194 -21.25 -9.92 -3.91
C PHE A 194 -22.21 -8.87 -4.47
N ASP A 195 -23.06 -8.26 -3.64
CA ASP A 195 -23.97 -7.21 -4.05
C ASP A 195 -23.23 -6.01 -4.61
N PHE A 196 -22.13 -5.65 -4.00
CA PHE A 196 -21.22 -4.63 -4.53
C PHE A 196 -20.61 -5.06 -5.87
N THR A 197 -20.19 -6.31 -6.04
CA THR A 197 -19.56 -6.79 -7.27
C THR A 197 -20.55 -6.97 -8.41
N TYR A 198 -21.76 -7.49 -8.14
CA TYR A 198 -22.63 -8.02 -9.21
C TYR A 198 -23.98 -7.33 -9.36
N SER A 199 -24.58 -6.69 -8.36
CA SER A 199 -25.96 -6.19 -8.47
C SER A 199 -26.11 -4.67 -8.53
N LYS A 200 -25.57 -3.95 -7.59
CA LYS A 200 -25.75 -2.48 -7.51
C LYS A 200 -24.68 -1.72 -8.30
N PHE A 201 -23.54 -2.32 -8.48
CA PHE A 201 -22.39 -1.71 -9.13
C PHE A 201 -22.33 -1.91 -10.64
N ASN A 202 -23.07 -2.85 -11.20
CA ASN A 202 -23.26 -2.86 -12.66
C ASN A 202 -23.85 -1.54 -13.22
N LYS A 203 -24.44 -0.70 -12.37
CA LYS A 203 -24.83 0.67 -12.73
C LYS A 203 -23.78 1.72 -12.37
N VAL A 204 -22.96 1.48 -11.35
CA VAL A 204 -21.93 2.43 -10.86
C VAL A 204 -20.53 2.06 -11.39
N PHE A 205 -20.23 0.77 -11.62
CA PHE A 205 -18.99 0.32 -12.27
C PHE A 205 -19.02 0.28 -13.81
N LYS A 206 -20.12 0.63 -14.42
CA LYS A 206 -20.09 1.25 -15.75
C LYS A 206 -19.62 2.70 -15.68
N LEU A 207 -19.26 3.19 -14.52
CA LEU A 207 -18.47 4.38 -14.36
C LEU A 207 -17.13 4.08 -14.99
N ASP A 208 -16.83 4.81 -16.02
CA ASP A 208 -15.53 4.85 -16.67
C ASP A 208 -14.45 4.93 -15.59
N VAL A 209 -13.30 4.34 -15.83
CA VAL A 209 -12.14 4.37 -14.91
C VAL A 209 -11.86 5.78 -14.38
N ASP A 210 -12.32 6.79 -15.13
CA ASP A 210 -12.25 8.21 -14.83
C ASP A 210 -13.02 8.64 -13.59
N ASP A 211 -14.14 7.99 -13.31
CA ASP A 211 -15.04 8.40 -12.23
C ASP A 211 -14.63 7.90 -10.85
N LYS A 212 -13.73 6.88 -10.75
CA LYS A 212 -13.24 6.39 -9.46
C LYS A 212 -12.56 7.49 -8.66
N LEU A 213 -11.75 8.35 -9.30
CA LEU A 213 -11.03 9.44 -8.64
C LEU A 213 -11.99 10.53 -8.19
N SER A 214 -12.99 10.87 -9.01
CA SER A 214 -14.07 11.80 -8.64
C SER A 214 -14.83 11.28 -7.42
N TYR A 215 -15.26 10.03 -7.44
CA TYR A 215 -16.02 9.40 -6.37
C TYR A 215 -15.23 9.33 -5.07
N LEU A 216 -13.99 8.81 -5.13
CA LEU A 216 -13.15 8.63 -3.93
C LEU A 216 -12.69 9.95 -3.32
N ASN A 217 -12.61 11.04 -4.11
CA ASN A 217 -12.18 12.35 -3.64
C ASN A 217 -13.34 13.32 -3.40
N ASN A 218 -14.60 12.95 -3.72
CA ASN A 218 -15.78 13.82 -3.68
C ASN A 218 -15.57 15.13 -4.51
N ILE A 219 -14.96 15.01 -5.67
CA ILE A 219 -14.66 16.13 -6.55
C ILE A 219 -15.17 15.79 -7.95
N ASN A 220 -16.00 16.67 -8.53
CA ASN A 220 -16.42 16.51 -9.91
C ASN A 220 -15.24 16.73 -10.86
N ARG A 221 -14.99 15.75 -11.68
CA ARG A 221 -14.10 15.82 -12.82
C ARG A 221 -14.96 16.12 -14.05
N PRO A 222 -14.66 17.13 -14.87
CA PRO A 222 -15.44 17.41 -16.06
C PRO A 222 -15.50 16.18 -16.98
N ALA A 223 -16.70 15.68 -17.26
CA ALA A 223 -16.91 14.47 -18.06
C ALA A 223 -16.75 14.71 -19.57
N ASP A 224 -16.99 15.94 -20.02
CA ASP A 224 -17.22 16.28 -21.43
C ASP A 224 -15.96 16.73 -22.18
N ASN A 225 -14.84 16.89 -21.50
CA ASN A 225 -13.59 17.27 -22.15
C ASN A 225 -12.67 16.05 -22.30
N PRO A 226 -12.16 15.76 -23.53
CA PRO A 226 -11.11 14.76 -23.67
C PRO A 226 -9.91 15.21 -22.82
N ARG A 227 -9.25 14.27 -22.16
CA ARG A 227 -8.03 14.54 -21.41
C ARG A 227 -6.95 15.00 -22.38
N SER A 228 -6.63 16.28 -22.30
CA SER A 228 -5.74 16.92 -23.26
C SER A 228 -4.30 17.06 -22.78
N PHE A 229 -4.03 16.74 -21.49
CA PHE A 229 -2.71 16.85 -20.90
C PHE A 229 -2.51 15.81 -19.77
N ASN A 230 -1.25 15.58 -19.44
CA ASN A 230 -0.85 14.62 -18.42
C ASN A 230 -0.26 15.32 -17.20
N VAL A 231 -0.59 14.78 -16.02
CA VAL A 231 0.05 15.14 -14.76
C VAL A 231 0.70 13.88 -14.20
N THR A 232 2.04 13.87 -14.20
CA THR A 232 2.82 12.74 -13.73
C THR A 232 3.36 13.02 -12.33
N LEU A 233 3.10 12.13 -11.37
CA LEU A 233 3.59 12.23 -10.01
C LEU A 233 4.66 11.17 -9.77
N MET A 234 5.90 11.62 -9.56
CA MET A 234 6.99 10.74 -9.19
C MET A 234 6.89 10.34 -7.72
N ILE A 235 7.08 9.07 -7.42
CA ILE A 235 7.05 8.51 -6.07
C ILE A 235 8.33 7.70 -5.84
N GLY A 236 8.97 7.90 -4.70
CA GLY A 236 10.18 7.15 -4.34
C GLY A 236 11.09 7.95 -3.43
N VAL A 237 11.92 7.24 -2.68
CA VAL A 237 12.88 7.85 -1.75
C VAL A 237 13.88 8.74 -2.50
N ALA A 238 14.57 9.62 -1.78
CA ALA A 238 15.66 10.41 -2.36
C ALA A 238 16.76 9.46 -2.87
N GLY A 239 17.30 9.73 -4.07
CA GLY A 239 18.33 8.87 -4.70
C GLY A 239 17.79 7.62 -5.41
N ALA A 240 16.46 7.42 -5.50
CA ALA A 240 15.87 6.25 -6.18
C ALA A 240 16.05 6.25 -7.71
N GLY A 241 16.43 7.39 -8.33
CA GLY A 241 16.61 7.49 -9.78
C GLY A 241 15.48 8.22 -10.52
N LYS A 242 14.63 8.95 -9.80
CA LYS A 242 13.50 9.70 -10.39
C LYS A 242 13.93 10.71 -11.45
N ASP A 243 14.98 11.49 -11.18
CA ASP A 243 15.49 12.50 -12.12
C ASP A 243 15.96 11.87 -13.44
N THR A 244 16.66 10.76 -13.36
CA THR A 244 17.11 9.98 -14.53
C THR A 244 15.92 9.52 -15.36
N TRP A 245 14.93 8.90 -14.71
CA TRP A 245 13.73 8.43 -15.42
C TRP A 245 12.97 9.58 -16.10
N ILE A 246 12.84 10.74 -15.43
CA ILE A 246 12.19 11.93 -16.02
C ILE A 246 12.92 12.37 -17.25
N SER A 247 14.26 12.51 -17.19
CA SER A 247 15.07 13.00 -18.32
C SER A 247 15.02 12.05 -19.54
N GLU A 248 14.83 10.76 -19.31
CA GLU A 248 14.73 9.75 -20.38
C GLU A 248 13.32 9.63 -21.00
N HIS A 249 12.25 9.85 -20.19
CA HIS A 249 10.89 9.53 -20.62
C HIS A 249 9.97 10.75 -20.76
N LEU A 250 10.28 11.86 -20.08
CA LEU A 250 9.47 13.09 -20.05
C LEU A 250 10.33 14.35 -20.23
N PRO A 251 11.22 14.39 -21.25
CA PRO A 251 12.19 15.50 -21.40
C PRO A 251 11.50 16.84 -21.70
N ASP A 252 10.31 16.82 -22.31
CA ASP A 252 9.58 18.02 -22.74
C ASP A 252 8.50 18.46 -21.73
N ASP A 253 8.27 17.70 -20.67
CA ASP A 253 7.28 18.02 -19.64
C ASP A 253 7.80 19.08 -18.68
N ILE A 254 6.91 19.97 -18.22
CA ILE A 254 7.27 20.99 -17.22
C ILE A 254 7.54 20.30 -15.88
N MET A 255 8.80 20.31 -15.42
CA MET A 255 9.17 19.74 -14.14
C MET A 255 8.92 20.73 -13.00
N LEU A 256 8.07 20.35 -12.05
CA LEU A 256 7.86 21.05 -10.79
C LEU A 256 8.47 20.28 -9.62
N SER A 257 9.34 20.94 -8.87
CA SER A 257 10.02 20.39 -7.70
C SER A 257 10.06 21.42 -6.59
N ARG A 258 9.74 21.01 -5.36
CA ARG A 258 9.87 21.87 -4.18
C ARG A 258 11.34 22.23 -3.91
N ASP A 259 12.27 21.33 -4.23
CA ASP A 259 13.71 21.57 -4.04
C ASP A 259 14.20 22.68 -5.00
N ASN A 260 13.72 22.68 -6.25
CA ASN A 260 14.03 23.76 -7.20
C ASN A 260 13.49 25.11 -6.71
N ILE A 261 12.24 25.13 -6.23
CA ILE A 261 11.64 26.37 -5.70
C ILE A 261 12.41 26.86 -4.48
N ARG A 262 12.82 25.98 -3.55
CA ARG A 262 13.67 26.36 -2.41
C ARG A 262 14.96 27.05 -2.89
N THR A 263 15.60 26.47 -3.89
CA THR A 263 16.82 27.06 -4.48
C THR A 263 16.55 28.42 -5.10
N GLU A 264 15.45 28.58 -5.84
CA GLU A 264 15.05 29.84 -6.49
C GLU A 264 14.83 30.99 -5.47
N ILE A 265 14.16 30.68 -4.34
CA ILE A 265 13.91 31.68 -3.28
C ILE A 265 15.07 31.81 -2.28
N GLY A 266 16.21 31.21 -2.60
CA GLY A 266 17.46 31.45 -1.85
C GLY A 266 17.58 30.61 -0.56
N ILE A 267 16.80 29.56 -0.37
CA ILE A 267 17.00 28.59 0.70
C ILE A 267 18.20 27.72 0.35
N LYS A 268 19.38 28.11 0.86
CA LYS A 268 20.66 27.44 0.65
C LYS A 268 21.26 27.09 2.01
N GLY A 269 21.96 25.98 2.12
CA GLY A 269 22.72 25.62 3.30
C GLY A 269 22.62 24.15 3.69
N GLU A 270 23.24 23.79 4.81
CA GLU A 270 23.30 22.43 5.36
C GLU A 270 21.91 21.86 5.77
N LYS A 271 20.92 22.74 5.93
CA LYS A 271 19.53 22.32 6.20
C LYS A 271 18.73 22.35 4.89
N PRO A 272 18.23 21.18 4.42
CA PRO A 272 17.50 21.08 3.16
C PRO A 272 16.12 21.75 3.19
N PHE A 273 15.70 22.27 4.34
CA PHE A 273 14.40 22.91 4.54
C PHE A 273 14.58 24.31 5.13
N GLY A 274 13.72 25.22 4.70
CA GLY A 274 13.63 26.57 5.23
C GLY A 274 12.91 26.66 6.58
N THR A 275 12.67 27.89 7.04
CA THR A 275 11.77 28.16 8.16
C THR A 275 10.33 27.76 7.81
N LYS A 276 9.44 27.73 8.80
CA LYS A 276 8.01 27.44 8.55
C LYS A 276 7.39 28.41 7.54
N GLU A 277 7.77 29.67 7.61
CA GLU A 277 7.30 30.74 6.72
C GLU A 277 7.79 30.51 5.29
N GLN A 278 9.07 30.19 5.13
CA GLN A 278 9.67 29.85 3.83
C GLN A 278 9.04 28.63 3.21
N GLU A 279 8.78 27.57 4.00
CA GLU A 279 8.08 26.35 3.49
C GLU A 279 6.62 26.63 3.08
N LYS A 280 5.93 27.57 3.73
CA LYS A 280 4.61 28.04 3.28
C LYS A 280 4.72 28.76 1.93
N GLU A 281 5.74 29.59 1.74
CA GLU A 281 5.98 30.28 0.47
C GLU A 281 6.33 29.28 -0.65
N VAL A 282 7.20 28.29 -0.38
CA VAL A 282 7.46 27.17 -1.32
C VAL A 282 6.15 26.47 -1.71
N THR A 283 5.28 26.21 -0.74
CA THR A 283 4.02 25.54 -1.00
C THR A 283 3.08 26.40 -1.84
N LYS A 284 3.02 27.69 -1.59
CA LYS A 284 2.22 28.66 -2.34
C LYS A 284 2.69 28.73 -3.80
N ILE A 285 3.97 28.99 -4.03
CA ILE A 285 4.57 29.07 -5.37
C ILE A 285 4.35 27.75 -6.13
N PHE A 286 4.56 26.62 -5.47
CA PHE A 286 4.34 25.30 -6.07
C PHE A 286 2.89 25.13 -6.56
N ASN A 287 1.90 25.46 -5.70
CA ASN A 287 0.49 25.32 -6.04
C ASN A 287 0.07 26.31 -7.15
N GLU A 288 0.55 27.53 -7.14
CA GLU A 288 0.28 28.53 -8.17
C GLU A 288 0.79 28.07 -9.54
N ARG A 289 2.04 27.60 -9.63
CA ARG A 289 2.64 27.07 -10.85
C ARG A 289 1.90 25.80 -11.34
N LEU A 290 1.54 24.92 -10.45
CA LEU A 290 0.80 23.71 -10.80
C LEU A 290 -0.57 24.05 -11.39
N GLN A 291 -1.31 24.96 -10.74
CA GLN A 291 -2.62 25.41 -11.25
C GLN A 291 -2.48 26.14 -12.59
N GLU A 292 -1.43 26.92 -12.78
CA GLU A 292 -1.16 27.59 -14.06
C GLU A 292 -0.90 26.56 -15.17
N CYS A 293 -0.07 25.54 -14.94
CA CYS A 293 0.15 24.45 -15.89
C CYS A 293 -1.17 23.75 -16.23
N CYS A 294 -1.99 23.41 -15.24
CA CYS A 294 -3.28 22.77 -15.44
C CYS A 294 -4.28 23.64 -16.23
N LYS A 295 -4.38 24.93 -15.93
CA LYS A 295 -5.23 25.90 -16.66
C LYS A 295 -4.84 26.04 -18.14
N ASN A 296 -3.55 25.92 -18.41
CA ASN A 296 -3.00 26.03 -19.77
C ASN A 296 -2.85 24.65 -20.45
N HIS A 297 -3.39 23.57 -19.87
CA HIS A 297 -3.35 22.20 -20.38
C HIS A 297 -1.92 21.75 -20.74
N LYS A 298 -0.96 22.09 -19.91
CA LYS A 298 0.45 21.71 -20.11
C LYS A 298 0.76 20.41 -19.38
N ASN A 299 1.49 19.52 -20.03
CA ASN A 299 2.04 18.35 -19.38
C ASN A 299 3.00 18.78 -18.26
N VAL A 300 2.84 18.16 -17.11
CA VAL A 300 3.66 18.50 -15.93
C VAL A 300 4.09 17.24 -15.18
N VAL A 301 5.35 17.22 -14.76
CA VAL A 301 5.88 16.18 -13.89
C VAL A 301 6.24 16.75 -12.51
N ILE A 302 5.70 16.14 -11.45
CA ILE A 302 5.94 16.52 -10.07
C ILE A 302 7.07 15.67 -9.52
N ASN A 303 8.25 16.26 -9.36
CA ASN A 303 9.44 15.57 -8.90
C ASN A 303 9.72 15.85 -7.41
N ASN A 304 8.97 15.20 -6.55
CA ASN A 304 9.19 15.14 -5.10
C ASN A 304 9.22 13.66 -4.66
N THR A 305 9.40 13.39 -3.36
CA THR A 305 9.38 12.00 -2.84
C THR A 305 7.98 11.39 -2.83
N ASN A 306 6.95 12.18 -2.54
CA ASN A 306 5.51 11.85 -2.56
C ASN A 306 5.15 10.52 -1.86
N LEU A 307 5.83 10.20 -0.77
CA LEU A 307 5.78 8.89 -0.11
C LEU A 307 4.45 8.60 0.56
N LEU A 308 3.80 9.63 1.13
CA LEU A 308 2.58 9.46 1.90
C LEU A 308 1.34 9.62 1.01
N ARG A 309 0.42 8.66 1.11
CA ARG A 309 -0.88 8.66 0.43
C ARG A 309 -1.66 9.96 0.68
N LYS A 310 -1.60 10.48 1.91
CA LYS A 310 -2.27 11.74 2.28
C LYS A 310 -1.87 12.89 1.34
N TYR A 311 -0.58 13.09 1.11
CA TYR A 311 -0.10 14.18 0.24
C TYR A 311 -0.42 13.94 -1.23
N ARG A 312 -0.37 12.68 -1.68
CA ARG A 312 -0.79 12.32 -3.03
C ARG A 312 -2.27 12.59 -3.25
N SER A 313 -3.13 12.29 -2.27
CA SER A 313 -4.56 12.60 -2.31
C SER A 313 -4.84 14.11 -2.38
N GLU A 314 -4.13 14.92 -1.61
CA GLU A 314 -4.24 16.39 -1.67
C GLU A 314 -3.86 16.92 -3.05
N PHE A 315 -2.79 16.37 -3.62
CA PHE A 315 -2.35 16.69 -4.97
C PHE A 315 -3.41 16.30 -6.03
N VAL A 316 -3.93 15.07 -5.99
CA VAL A 316 -4.98 14.62 -6.91
C VAL A 316 -6.20 15.54 -6.83
N LYS A 317 -6.64 15.91 -5.63
CA LYS A 317 -7.76 16.85 -5.44
C LYS A 317 -7.51 18.23 -6.08
N THR A 318 -6.26 18.68 -6.08
CA THR A 318 -5.89 19.97 -6.66
C THR A 318 -5.99 19.97 -8.18
N VAL A 319 -5.61 18.87 -8.83
CA VAL A 319 -5.54 18.81 -10.31
C VAL A 319 -6.81 18.25 -10.97
N LEU A 320 -7.59 17.44 -10.23
CA LEU A 320 -8.77 16.74 -10.75
C LEU A 320 -9.80 17.66 -11.44
N PRO A 321 -10.07 18.90 -10.93
CA PRO A 321 -11.01 19.83 -11.58
C PRO A 321 -10.61 20.26 -13.00
N PHE A 322 -9.34 20.11 -13.37
CA PHE A 322 -8.81 20.47 -14.69
C PHE A 322 -8.82 19.31 -15.69
N ASN A 323 -9.29 18.13 -15.27
CA ASN A 323 -9.40 16.91 -16.07
C ASN A 323 -8.11 16.42 -16.76
N PRO A 324 -6.94 16.34 -16.06
CA PRO A 324 -5.75 15.71 -16.61
C PRO A 324 -5.87 14.19 -16.63
N SER A 325 -5.02 13.51 -17.41
CA SER A 325 -4.66 12.13 -17.16
C SER A 325 -3.62 12.09 -16.03
N ILE A 326 -3.92 11.39 -14.93
CA ILE A 326 -3.06 11.33 -13.75
C ILE A 326 -2.27 10.03 -13.74
N THR A 327 -0.95 10.12 -13.91
CA THR A 327 -0.03 8.98 -13.87
C THR A 327 0.83 9.05 -12.62
N PHE A 328 0.86 7.96 -11.86
CA PHE A 328 1.84 7.78 -10.79
C PHE A 328 2.99 6.91 -11.27
N VAL A 329 4.21 7.32 -10.96
CA VAL A 329 5.43 6.59 -11.31
C VAL A 329 6.21 6.33 -10.02
N TYR A 330 6.16 5.09 -9.54
CA TYR A 330 6.95 4.65 -8.41
C TYR A 330 8.30 4.14 -8.89
N VAL A 331 9.38 4.73 -8.37
CA VAL A 331 10.75 4.35 -8.72
C VAL A 331 11.41 3.67 -7.53
N GLU A 332 11.80 2.40 -7.73
CA GLU A 332 12.47 1.59 -6.72
C GLU A 332 13.95 1.38 -7.10
N PRO A 333 14.90 1.61 -6.18
CA PRO A 333 16.31 1.25 -6.38
C PRO A 333 16.49 -0.26 -6.32
N ASN A 334 17.64 -0.76 -6.80
CA ASN A 334 17.97 -2.19 -6.72
C ASN A 334 18.13 -2.67 -5.28
N GLU A 335 18.75 -1.86 -4.45
CA GLU A 335 18.94 -2.12 -3.03
C GLU A 335 18.50 -0.91 -2.21
N MET A 336 17.91 -1.16 -1.03
CA MET A 336 17.47 -0.07 -0.13
C MET A 336 18.62 0.87 0.25
N GLY A 337 19.84 0.31 0.42
CA GLY A 337 21.03 1.06 0.79
C GLY A 337 21.65 1.92 -0.31
N ASP A 338 21.32 1.67 -1.59
CA ASP A 338 21.95 2.37 -2.71
C ASP A 338 21.59 3.85 -2.80
N CYS A 339 20.40 4.20 -2.34
CA CYS A 339 19.92 5.57 -2.37
C CYS A 339 20.81 6.55 -1.58
N ALA A 340 21.29 6.13 -0.42
CA ALA A 340 22.19 6.94 0.39
C ALA A 340 23.58 7.07 -0.27
N LYS A 341 24.08 5.99 -0.89
CA LYS A 341 25.37 5.97 -1.60
C LYS A 341 25.37 6.89 -2.82
N ARG A 342 24.28 6.87 -3.63
CA ARG A 342 24.17 7.68 -4.86
C ARG A 342 24.18 9.18 -4.64
N ARG A 343 23.96 9.65 -3.43
CA ARG A 343 23.97 11.06 -3.04
C ARG A 343 25.30 11.51 -2.39
N ASP A 344 26.37 10.72 -2.47
CA ASP A 344 27.73 11.05 -2.02
C ASP A 344 27.78 11.71 -0.63
N GLY A 345 27.01 11.19 0.34
CA GLY A 345 26.93 11.73 1.69
C GLY A 345 26.08 13.01 1.85
N GLN A 346 25.46 13.53 0.79
CA GLN A 346 24.54 14.68 0.88
C GLN A 346 23.29 14.38 1.70
N ILE A 347 22.89 13.10 1.78
CA ILE A 347 21.74 12.66 2.58
C ILE A 347 22.21 11.52 3.48
N LYS A 348 22.03 11.70 4.80
CA LYS A 348 22.36 10.66 5.78
C LYS A 348 21.50 9.42 5.57
N LYS A 349 22.08 8.24 5.80
CA LYS A 349 21.39 6.95 5.67
C LYS A 349 20.10 6.90 6.50
N GLU A 350 20.15 7.40 7.74
CA GLU A 350 19.00 7.42 8.66
C GLU A 350 17.81 8.20 8.10
N ILE A 351 18.06 9.25 7.29
CA ILE A 351 17.00 10.02 6.62
C ILE A 351 16.34 9.16 5.53
N VAL A 352 17.16 8.45 4.74
CA VAL A 352 16.65 7.54 3.70
C VAL A 352 15.89 6.37 4.33
N ASP A 353 16.41 5.78 5.40
CA ASP A 353 15.74 4.72 6.16
C ASP A 353 14.37 5.21 6.70
N GLY A 354 14.32 6.43 7.24
CA GLY A 354 13.07 7.07 7.66
C GLY A 354 12.11 7.40 6.50
N MET A 355 12.60 7.54 5.26
CA MET A 355 11.74 7.65 4.08
C MET A 355 11.09 6.32 3.73
N TRP A 356 11.83 5.20 3.82
CA TRP A 356 11.28 3.86 3.65
C TRP A 356 10.19 3.54 4.67
N ASP A 357 10.37 3.96 5.93
CA ASP A 357 9.38 3.78 7.00
C ASP A 357 8.07 4.55 6.77
N ARG A 358 8.14 5.63 6.00
CA ARG A 358 6.99 6.47 5.68
C ARG A 358 6.35 6.15 4.33
N LEU A 359 6.89 5.19 3.59
CA LEU A 359 6.35 4.85 2.28
C LEU A 359 4.97 4.16 2.41
N ASP A 360 3.92 4.89 2.04
CA ASP A 360 2.65 4.29 1.65
C ASP A 360 2.77 3.92 0.17
N PHE A 361 2.86 2.64 -0.15
CA PHE A 361 2.97 2.22 -1.55
C PHE A 361 1.72 2.64 -2.34
N PRO A 362 1.86 3.22 -3.54
CA PRO A 362 0.71 3.66 -4.33
C PRO A 362 -0.08 2.48 -4.89
N ASP A 363 -1.38 2.67 -5.08
CA ASP A 363 -2.25 1.73 -5.76
C ASP A 363 -3.15 2.41 -6.81
N ASN A 364 -3.81 1.61 -7.64
CA ASN A 364 -4.65 2.12 -8.73
C ASN A 364 -5.91 2.86 -8.26
N SER A 365 -6.21 2.88 -6.96
CA SER A 365 -7.30 3.72 -6.44
C SER A 365 -6.93 5.21 -6.35
N GLU A 366 -5.64 5.54 -6.51
CA GLU A 366 -5.12 6.90 -6.32
C GLU A 366 -4.89 7.65 -7.65
N CYS A 367 -4.81 6.95 -8.78
CA CYS A 367 -4.43 7.51 -10.08
C CYS A 367 -5.19 6.85 -11.23
N ASP A 368 -5.07 7.41 -12.44
CA ASP A 368 -5.58 6.76 -13.64
C ASP A 368 -4.66 5.63 -14.10
N LYS A 369 -3.34 5.82 -13.93
CA LYS A 369 -2.30 4.88 -14.35
C LYS A 369 -1.18 4.81 -13.31
N LEU A 370 -0.80 3.60 -12.92
CA LEU A 370 0.33 3.34 -12.03
C LEU A 370 1.45 2.61 -12.78
N LEU A 371 2.62 3.23 -12.81
CA LEU A 371 3.85 2.64 -13.34
C LEU A 371 4.80 2.32 -12.19
N ILE A 372 5.39 1.13 -12.24
CA ILE A 372 6.50 0.74 -11.37
C ILE A 372 7.77 0.70 -12.21
N VAL A 373 8.79 1.39 -11.75
CA VAL A 373 10.11 1.47 -12.36
C VAL A 373 11.12 0.82 -11.43
N LYS A 374 11.81 -0.20 -11.94
CA LYS A 374 12.90 -0.89 -11.24
C LYS A 374 13.99 -1.22 -12.25
N GLN A 375 15.25 -1.18 -11.82
CA GLN A 375 16.33 -1.69 -12.66
C GLN A 375 16.33 -3.24 -12.60
N ASP A 376 16.57 -3.88 -13.73
CA ASP A 376 16.83 -5.31 -13.78
C ASP A 376 18.26 -5.64 -13.30
N LYS A 377 18.63 -6.93 -13.36
CA LYS A 377 19.96 -7.39 -12.94
C LYS A 377 21.09 -6.87 -13.83
N ASP A 378 20.77 -6.48 -15.05
CA ASP A 378 21.71 -5.97 -16.04
C ASP A 378 21.80 -4.43 -15.99
N GLY A 379 21.07 -3.81 -15.07
CA GLY A 379 21.04 -2.36 -14.88
C GLY A 379 20.08 -1.60 -15.80
N ASN A 380 19.30 -2.32 -16.64
CA ASN A 380 18.31 -1.69 -17.51
C ASN A 380 17.07 -1.29 -16.72
N THR A 381 16.53 -0.14 -17.03
CA THR A 381 15.28 0.35 -16.42
C THR A 381 14.08 -0.41 -17.00
N VAL A 382 13.38 -1.16 -16.16
CA VAL A 382 12.14 -1.86 -16.52
C VAL A 382 10.97 -1.09 -15.95
N THR A 383 10.05 -0.65 -16.81
CA THR A 383 8.79 -0.01 -16.43
C THR A 383 7.65 -0.98 -16.62
N THR A 384 6.90 -1.25 -15.55
CA THR A 384 5.74 -2.14 -15.56
C THR A 384 4.50 -1.35 -15.17
N GLU A 385 3.43 -1.48 -15.94
CA GLU A 385 2.09 -0.99 -15.58
C GLU A 385 1.38 -2.03 -14.70
N ILE A 386 0.71 -1.57 -13.64
CA ILE A 386 -0.04 -2.42 -12.70
C ILE A 386 -1.54 -2.10 -12.76
#